data_96b62a9a57d5d68af3abf044322eb974
#
_entry.id   96b62a9a57d5d68af3abf044322eb974
#
_cell.length_a   1.000
_cell.length_b   1.000
_cell.length_c   1.000
_cell.angle_alpha   90.00
_cell.angle_beta   90.00
_cell.angle_gamma   90.00
#
_symmetry.space_group_name_H-M   'P 1'
#
loop_
_entity.id
_entity.type
_entity.pdbx_description
1 polymer ?
#
loop_
_entity_poly.entity_id
_entity_poly.type
_entity_poly.pdbx_seq_one_letter_code
_entity_poly.pdbx_strand_id
1 'polypeptide(L)'
;MIEAAAAASTDRLRLQAGDFFKDPLPAADIYMIMDVIHDWDDEQTVALLSAVRNAALPHARVLVIETLIADAPGPDWSKIMDVIMLWIVGGRQRNRSEHEQLLNKAGFRLERVIQTMSDVTILEAVPA
;
A
#
# COMPACT_ATOMS: atom_id res chain seq x y z
N MET A 1 -22.47 1.45 6.50
CA MET A 1 -21.28 0.56 6.63
C MET A 1 -20.33 1.05 7.71
N ILE A 2 -20.00 2.34 7.79
CA ILE A 2 -19.09 2.95 8.80
C ILE A 2 -19.65 2.87 10.22
N GLU A 3 -20.96 3.10 10.44
CA GLU A 3 -21.61 2.97 11.76
C GLU A 3 -21.56 1.55 12.32
N ALA A 4 -21.74 0.54 11.45
CA ALA A 4 -21.64 -0.87 11.86
C ALA A 4 -20.20 -1.26 12.25
N ALA A 5 -19.19 -0.66 11.58
CA ALA A 5 -17.80 -0.86 11.92
C ALA A 5 -17.41 -0.18 13.24
N ALA A 6 -17.94 1.02 13.53
CA ALA A 6 -17.70 1.70 14.81
C ALA A 6 -18.21 0.90 16.01
N ALA A 7 -19.31 0.14 15.87
CA ALA A 7 -19.83 -0.76 16.89
C ALA A 7 -18.92 -1.96 17.20
N ALA A 8 -17.98 -2.29 16.32
CA ALA A 8 -17.00 -3.36 16.49
C ALA A 8 -15.69 -2.90 17.17
N SER A 9 -15.57 -1.61 17.53
CA SER A 9 -14.40 -1.09 18.24
C SER A 9 -14.27 -1.73 19.62
N THR A 10 -13.04 -2.06 19.99
CA THR A 10 -12.68 -2.62 21.30
C THR A 10 -11.56 -1.77 21.91
N ASP A 11 -11.15 -2.07 23.13
CA ASP A 11 -9.99 -1.40 23.76
C ASP A 11 -8.70 -1.53 22.95
N ARG A 12 -8.61 -2.53 22.06
CA ARG A 12 -7.45 -2.81 21.21
C ARG A 12 -7.66 -2.47 19.73
N LEU A 13 -8.91 -2.22 19.32
CA LEU A 13 -9.26 -1.91 17.94
C LEU A 13 -10.05 -0.62 17.89
N ARG A 14 -9.48 0.38 17.24
CA ARG A 14 -10.15 1.66 16.94
C ARG A 14 -10.41 1.75 15.45
N LEU A 15 -11.66 1.89 15.08
CA LEU A 15 -12.09 2.13 13.71
C LEU A 15 -12.33 3.63 13.51
N GLN A 16 -11.71 4.21 12.50
CA GLN A 16 -11.82 5.62 12.17
C GLN A 16 -12.16 5.76 10.69
N ALA A 17 -13.23 6.49 10.41
CA ALA A 17 -13.53 6.93 9.05
C ALA A 17 -12.64 8.11 8.68
N GLY A 18 -12.21 8.17 7.41
CA GLY A 18 -11.40 9.28 6.92
C GLY A 18 -11.10 9.12 5.44
N ASP A 19 -10.62 10.20 4.85
CA ASP A 19 -10.07 10.26 3.49
C ASP A 19 -8.56 10.43 3.60
N PHE A 20 -7.80 9.39 3.30
CA PHE A 20 -6.34 9.42 3.45
C PHE A 20 -5.62 10.42 2.54
N PHE A 21 -6.32 11.01 1.56
CA PHE A 21 -5.78 12.11 0.76
C PHE A 21 -5.99 13.48 1.41
N LYS A 22 -6.90 13.61 2.38
CA LYS A 22 -7.31 14.90 2.96
C LYS A 22 -7.12 14.96 4.47
N ASP A 23 -7.41 13.85 5.14
CA ASP A 23 -7.41 13.80 6.60
C ASP A 23 -6.03 13.41 7.14
N PRO A 24 -5.61 13.97 8.29
CA PRO A 24 -4.36 13.58 8.91
C PRO A 24 -4.42 12.11 9.38
N LEU A 25 -3.40 11.34 9.03
CA LEU A 25 -3.26 9.98 9.50
C LEU A 25 -2.74 9.95 10.95
N PRO A 26 -3.13 8.97 11.74
CA PRO A 26 -2.60 8.82 13.10
C PRO A 26 -1.12 8.44 13.07
N ALA A 27 -0.33 8.97 14.01
CA ALA A 27 1.04 8.51 14.22
C ALA A 27 1.03 7.04 14.68
N ALA A 28 1.88 6.22 14.08
CA ALA A 28 2.00 4.80 14.37
C ALA A 28 3.42 4.29 14.13
N ASP A 29 3.74 3.15 14.74
CA ASP A 29 5.00 2.44 14.52
C ASP A 29 4.98 1.60 13.26
N ILE A 30 3.79 1.11 12.87
CA ILE A 30 3.60 0.28 11.68
C ILE A 30 2.36 0.75 10.93
N TYR A 31 2.52 0.97 9.63
CA TYR A 31 1.43 1.20 8.68
C TYR A 31 1.33 -0.01 7.76
N MET A 32 0.12 -0.55 7.63
CA MET A 32 -0.16 -1.65 6.71
C MET A 32 -1.08 -1.14 5.60
N ILE A 33 -0.63 -1.27 4.35
CA ILE A 33 -1.37 -0.91 3.15
C ILE A 33 -1.51 -2.19 2.33
N MET A 34 -2.68 -2.79 2.35
CA MET A 34 -2.94 -4.08 1.72
C MET A 34 -4.04 -3.93 0.67
N ASP A 35 -3.73 -4.34 -0.56
CA ASP A 35 -4.65 -4.31 -1.69
C ASP A 35 -5.31 -2.92 -1.89
N VAL A 36 -4.49 -1.87 -1.87
CA VAL A 36 -4.94 -0.47 -1.99
C VAL A 36 -4.18 0.26 -3.09
N ILE A 37 -2.86 0.06 -3.18
CA ILE A 37 -2.00 0.86 -4.07
C ILE A 37 -2.32 0.59 -5.54
N HIS A 38 -2.74 -0.61 -5.86
CA HIS A 38 -3.10 -0.98 -7.22
C HIS A 38 -4.38 -0.28 -7.75
N ASP A 39 -5.19 0.31 -6.87
CA ASP A 39 -6.38 1.06 -7.28
C ASP A 39 -6.05 2.47 -7.82
N TRP A 40 -4.83 2.95 -7.58
CA TRP A 40 -4.43 4.33 -7.81
C TRP A 40 -3.31 4.46 -8.84
N ASP A 41 -3.27 5.59 -9.55
CA ASP A 41 -2.14 5.94 -10.40
C ASP A 41 -0.88 6.27 -9.58
N ASP A 42 0.23 6.54 -10.25
CA ASP A 42 1.51 6.78 -9.60
C ASP A 42 1.52 8.09 -8.78
N GLU A 43 0.84 9.13 -9.24
CA GLU A 43 0.76 10.42 -8.56
C GLU A 43 -0.04 10.29 -7.26
N GLN A 44 -1.19 9.65 -7.33
CA GLN A 44 -2.06 9.38 -6.19
C GLN A 44 -1.37 8.42 -5.19
N THR A 45 -0.68 7.41 -5.68
CA THR A 45 0.09 6.49 -4.84
C THR A 45 1.20 7.23 -4.07
N VAL A 46 1.95 8.12 -4.73
CA VAL A 46 2.97 8.94 -4.06
C VAL A 46 2.31 9.88 -3.04
N ALA A 47 1.15 10.46 -3.34
CA ALA A 47 0.42 11.32 -2.40
C ALA A 47 -0.01 10.53 -1.14
N LEU A 48 -0.57 9.32 -1.30
CA LEU A 48 -0.91 8.43 -0.18
C LEU A 48 0.32 8.08 0.67
N LEU A 49 1.39 7.61 0.03
CA LEU A 49 2.63 7.25 0.74
C LEU A 49 3.26 8.47 1.43
N SER A 50 3.17 9.65 0.84
CA SER A 50 3.65 10.89 1.46
C SER A 50 2.81 11.29 2.68
N ALA A 51 1.50 11.09 2.64
CA ALA A 51 0.64 11.29 3.81
C ALA A 51 1.05 10.35 4.96
N VAL A 52 1.32 9.07 4.65
CA VAL A 52 1.86 8.11 5.62
C VAL A 52 3.22 8.57 6.13
N ARG A 53 4.12 9.04 5.24
CA ARG A 53 5.46 9.53 5.63
C ARG A 53 5.40 10.71 6.60
N ASN A 54 4.47 11.62 6.39
CA ASN A 54 4.27 12.79 7.25
C ASN A 54 3.75 12.42 8.65
N ALA A 55 2.97 11.34 8.76
CA ALA A 55 2.46 10.84 10.04
C ALA A 55 3.42 9.87 10.74
N ALA A 56 4.34 9.25 9.98
CA ALA A 56 5.22 8.20 10.46
C ALA A 56 6.26 8.70 11.46
N LEU A 57 6.40 7.96 12.56
CA LEU A 57 7.50 8.15 13.50
C LEU A 57 8.85 7.81 12.84
N PRO A 58 9.99 8.35 13.36
CA PRO A 58 11.30 8.10 12.75
C PRO A 58 11.69 6.62 12.63
N HIS A 59 11.16 5.78 13.50
CA HIS A 59 11.39 4.33 13.53
C HIS A 59 10.25 3.52 12.92
N ALA A 60 9.24 4.19 12.36
CA ALA A 60 8.08 3.52 11.80
C ALA A 60 8.43 2.65 10.59
N ARG A 61 7.59 1.66 10.34
CA ARG A 61 7.68 0.78 9.18
C ARG A 61 6.40 0.86 8.36
N VAL A 62 6.55 0.82 7.05
CA VAL A 62 5.43 0.69 6.12
C VAL A 62 5.50 -0.69 5.48
N LEU A 63 4.40 -1.40 5.54
CA LEU A 63 4.21 -2.70 4.91
C LEU A 63 3.22 -2.53 3.76
N VAL A 64 3.72 -2.49 2.54
CA VAL A 64 2.90 -2.54 1.33
C VAL A 64 2.73 -4.00 0.95
N ILE A 65 1.49 -4.47 0.95
CA ILE A 65 1.13 -5.89 0.75
C ILE A 65 0.31 -5.97 -0.53
N GLU A 66 0.95 -6.46 -1.60
CA GLU A 66 0.41 -6.41 -2.96
C GLU A 66 0.80 -7.65 -3.77
N THR A 67 0.00 -7.97 -4.78
CA THR A 67 0.42 -8.88 -5.84
C THR A 67 1.34 -8.12 -6.79
N LEU A 68 2.60 -8.54 -6.88
CA LEU A 68 3.55 -7.92 -7.80
C LEU A 68 3.41 -8.51 -9.20
N ILE A 69 3.49 -7.64 -10.22
CA ILE A 69 3.51 -8.11 -11.61
C ILE A 69 4.79 -8.87 -11.89
N ALA A 70 4.68 -10.02 -12.51
CA ALA A 70 5.83 -10.87 -12.85
C ALA A 70 6.67 -10.25 -13.97
N ASP A 71 7.97 -10.12 -13.75
CA ASP A 71 8.92 -9.61 -14.75
C ASP A 71 9.18 -10.63 -15.88
N ALA A 72 8.98 -11.93 -15.60
CA ALA A 72 9.20 -12.99 -16.58
C ALA A 72 8.22 -12.89 -17.77
N PRO A 73 8.67 -13.17 -19.00
CA PRO A 73 7.78 -13.23 -20.16
C PRO A 73 6.81 -14.43 -20.03
N GLY A 74 5.62 -14.29 -20.64
CA GLY A 74 4.61 -15.33 -20.68
C GLY A 74 3.37 -14.99 -19.85
N PRO A 75 2.36 -15.87 -19.86
CA PRO A 75 1.14 -15.69 -19.11
C PRO A 75 1.38 -15.85 -17.60
N ASP A 76 0.81 -14.94 -16.82
CA ASP A 76 0.88 -14.93 -15.37
C ASP A 76 -0.37 -14.27 -14.80
N TRP A 77 -0.84 -14.73 -13.64
CA TRP A 77 -2.04 -14.20 -13.01
C TRP A 77 -1.92 -12.71 -12.70
N SER A 78 -0.75 -12.24 -12.26
CA SER A 78 -0.51 -10.83 -11.95
C SER A 78 -0.72 -9.91 -13.15
N LYS A 79 -0.43 -10.38 -14.37
CA LYS A 79 -0.67 -9.64 -15.62
C LYS A 79 -2.15 -9.59 -16.00
N ILE A 80 -2.90 -10.62 -15.66
CA ILE A 80 -4.36 -10.61 -15.81
C ILE A 80 -4.97 -9.62 -14.83
N MET A 81 -4.50 -9.63 -13.58
CA MET A 81 -4.93 -8.66 -12.57
C MET A 81 -4.62 -7.22 -12.96
N ASP A 82 -3.49 -6.94 -13.60
CA ASP A 82 -3.15 -5.61 -14.11
C ASP A 82 -4.21 -5.09 -15.08
N VAL A 83 -4.61 -5.92 -16.05
CA VAL A 83 -5.69 -5.58 -17.01
C VAL A 83 -7.03 -5.38 -16.30
N ILE A 84 -7.35 -6.21 -15.30
CA ILE A 84 -8.59 -6.10 -14.53
C ILE A 84 -8.61 -4.79 -13.73
N MET A 85 -7.52 -4.44 -13.04
CA MET A 85 -7.41 -3.19 -12.27
C MET A 85 -7.55 -1.97 -13.18
N LEU A 86 -6.90 -1.98 -14.34
CA LEU A 86 -7.05 -0.90 -15.33
C LEU A 86 -8.51 -0.73 -15.77
N TRP A 87 -9.23 -1.83 -15.99
CA TRP A 87 -10.61 -1.78 -16.48
C TRP A 87 -11.62 -1.39 -15.41
N ILE A 88 -11.46 -1.85 -14.17
CA ILE A 88 -12.44 -1.65 -13.09
C ILE A 88 -12.25 -0.30 -12.39
N VAL A 89 -11.03 0.07 -12.04
CA VAL A 89 -10.72 1.24 -11.20
C VAL A 89 -9.81 2.26 -11.86
N GLY A 90 -9.26 1.95 -13.03
CA GLY A 90 -8.25 2.79 -13.69
C GLY A 90 -6.87 2.69 -13.04
N GLY A 91 -6.67 1.72 -12.15
CA GLY A 91 -5.43 1.46 -11.47
C GLY A 91 -4.48 0.54 -12.26
N ARG A 92 -3.46 0.03 -11.58
CA ARG A 92 -2.46 -0.86 -12.20
C ARG A 92 -1.71 -1.70 -11.18
N GLN A 93 -1.38 -2.91 -11.57
CA GLN A 93 -0.37 -3.69 -10.85
C GLN A 93 1.03 -3.15 -11.17
N ARG A 94 1.93 -3.35 -10.25
CA ARG A 94 3.32 -2.89 -10.38
C ARG A 94 4.30 -4.00 -10.03
N ASN A 95 5.47 -3.97 -10.65
CA ASN A 95 6.56 -4.83 -10.25
C ASN A 95 7.33 -4.24 -9.04
N ARG A 96 8.29 -4.98 -8.52
CA ARG A 96 9.11 -4.56 -7.38
C ARG A 96 9.79 -3.21 -7.63
N SER A 97 10.40 -3.03 -8.81
CA SER A 97 11.16 -1.81 -9.12
C SER A 97 10.27 -0.57 -9.17
N GLU A 98 9.05 -0.70 -9.70
CA GLU A 98 8.07 0.38 -9.73
C GLU A 98 7.62 0.77 -8.31
N HIS A 99 7.33 -0.20 -7.44
CA HIS A 99 7.01 0.08 -6.03
C HIS A 99 8.17 0.77 -5.30
N GLU A 100 9.41 0.31 -5.51
CA GLU A 100 10.59 0.93 -4.91
C GLU A 100 10.76 2.39 -5.34
N GLN A 101 10.50 2.70 -6.61
CA GLN A 101 10.54 4.08 -7.11
C GLN A 101 9.48 4.97 -6.45
N LEU A 102 8.25 4.47 -6.26
CA LEU A 102 7.17 5.22 -5.61
C LEU A 102 7.47 5.45 -4.12
N LEU A 103 7.96 4.43 -3.43
CA LEU A 103 8.42 4.54 -2.04
C LEU A 103 9.51 5.59 -1.89
N ASN A 104 10.52 5.56 -2.77
CA ASN A 104 11.62 6.53 -2.75
C ASN A 104 11.12 7.97 -2.99
N LYS A 105 10.22 8.17 -3.95
CA LYS A 105 9.60 9.49 -4.20
C LYS A 105 8.83 10.01 -3.00
N ALA A 106 8.24 9.12 -2.21
CA ALA A 106 7.49 9.47 -1.00
C ALA A 106 8.36 9.60 0.27
N GLY A 107 9.69 9.46 0.18
CA GLY A 107 10.61 9.58 1.30
C GLY A 107 10.73 8.31 2.15
N PHE A 108 10.50 7.15 1.55
CA PHE A 108 10.76 5.84 2.14
C PHE A 108 11.88 5.12 1.39
N ARG A 109 12.59 4.25 2.09
CA ARG A 109 13.57 3.32 1.52
C ARG A 109 13.06 1.89 1.69
N LEU A 110 12.96 1.15 0.59
CA LEU A 110 12.63 -0.28 0.63
C LEU A 110 13.75 -1.04 1.36
N GLU A 111 13.40 -1.76 2.43
CA GLU A 111 14.36 -2.50 3.26
C GLU A 111 14.30 -4.00 3.00
N ARG A 112 13.11 -4.57 2.90
CA ARG A 112 12.93 -6.01 2.65
C ARG A 112 11.78 -6.27 1.69
N VAL A 113 11.91 -7.37 0.96
CA VAL A 113 10.84 -7.97 0.14
C VAL A 113 10.61 -9.37 0.65
N ILE A 114 9.41 -9.64 1.14
CA ILE A 114 9.05 -10.89 1.79
C ILE A 114 7.99 -11.58 0.93
N GLN A 115 8.38 -12.71 0.33
CA GLN A 115 7.44 -13.57 -0.38
C GLN A 115 6.58 -14.31 0.64
N THR A 116 5.28 -14.33 0.43
CA THR A 116 4.36 -15.13 1.25
C THR A 116 4.07 -16.48 0.58
N MET A 117 3.31 -17.33 1.24
CA MET A 117 2.84 -18.60 0.65
C MET A 117 1.68 -18.40 -0.32
N SER A 118 1.20 -17.17 -0.49
CA SER A 118 0.15 -16.78 -1.43
C SER A 118 0.72 -15.90 -2.54
N ASP A 119 -0.15 -15.36 -3.39
CA ASP A 119 0.24 -14.50 -4.53
C ASP A 119 0.68 -13.08 -4.10
N VAL A 120 0.51 -12.72 -2.82
CA VAL A 120 0.91 -11.41 -2.33
C VAL A 120 2.33 -11.40 -1.79
N THR A 121 3.01 -10.27 -1.99
CA THR A 121 4.36 -9.99 -1.47
C THR A 121 4.28 -8.81 -0.50
N ILE A 122 5.05 -8.87 0.58
CA ILE A 122 5.18 -7.77 1.53
C ILE A 122 6.44 -6.97 1.18
N LEU A 123 6.25 -5.69 0.88
CA LEU A 123 7.32 -4.72 0.68
C LEU A 123 7.45 -3.92 1.99
N GLU A 124 8.49 -4.17 2.76
CA GLU A 124 8.77 -3.46 4.00
C GLU A 124 9.69 -2.28 3.72
N ALA A 125 9.24 -1.08 4.07
CA ALA A 125 9.99 0.15 3.89
C ALA A 125 10.08 0.95 5.19
N VAL A 126 11.13 1.75 5.31
CA VAL A 126 11.43 2.64 6.44
C VAL A 126 11.58 4.07 5.98
N PRO A 127 11.35 5.08 6.83
CA PRO A 127 11.68 6.46 6.53
C PRO A 127 13.14 6.60 6.07
N ALA A 128 13.35 7.31 4.94
CA ALA A 128 14.66 7.60 4.39
C ALA A 128 15.26 8.87 5.03
#